data_4c8cf32779e08e47e7aab6fbd9d6e12e
#
_entry.id   4c8cf32779e08e47e7aab6fbd9d6e12e
#
_cell.length_a   1.000
_cell.length_b   1.000
_cell.length_c   1.000
_cell.angle_alpha   90.00
_cell.angle_beta   90.00
_cell.angle_gamma   90.00
#
_symmetry.space_group_name_H-M   'P 1'
#
loop_
_entity.id
_entity.type
_entity.pdbx_description
1 polymer ?
#
loop_
_entity_poly.entity_id
_entity_poly.type
_entity_poly.pdbx_seq_one_letter_code
_entity_poly.pdbx_strand_id
1 'polypeptide(L)'
;MDTFVQQLINGLNIGAIYALIALGYTMVYGILRLINFAHGDIYMVGAFAGYFISLKLGLGPSWGGLLFVLLGSMVVAAIIGMAIERFAYRPVRKFARMTTLITAIGVSLLLENLFVALFVGQGRGFPQLINDTTFSLFGNAAISKSQILIFAVSIALMVILQWIIFKTKVGTAMRAVSFNLNSAKLMGINTDAIIMFTFALGSALAAAGGVLTAQYSPTIDPLMGITTGLKAFVAAVLGGIGNIPGAVLGGLLIGVAETMVVGYGSSIGIQSTYRDAVAFAILILVLLIRPSGILGTTVQEKV
;
A
#
# COMPACT_ATOMS: atom_id res chain seq x y z
N MET A 1 27.16 -1.67 -15.86
CA MET A 1 25.90 -1.08 -16.34
C MET A 1 24.71 -2.02 -16.13
N ASP A 2 24.88 -3.29 -16.41
CA ASP A 2 23.79 -4.29 -16.31
C ASP A 2 23.19 -4.40 -14.89
N THR A 3 24.05 -4.40 -13.86
CA THR A 3 23.58 -4.42 -12.45
C THR A 3 22.72 -3.19 -12.11
N PHE A 4 23.11 -2.00 -12.60
CA PHE A 4 22.33 -0.77 -12.35
C PHE A 4 20.95 -0.85 -12.99
N VAL A 5 20.85 -1.25 -14.24
CA VAL A 5 19.59 -1.41 -14.97
C VAL A 5 18.72 -2.45 -14.28
N GLN A 6 19.31 -3.59 -13.87
CA GLN A 6 18.57 -4.65 -13.16
C GLN A 6 18.02 -4.15 -11.82
N GLN A 7 18.85 -3.45 -11.02
CA GLN A 7 18.39 -2.92 -9.74
C GLN A 7 17.36 -1.80 -9.90
N LEU A 8 17.45 -1.01 -10.95
CA LEU A 8 16.44 0.01 -11.26
C LEU A 8 15.09 -0.65 -11.60
N ILE A 9 15.07 -1.69 -12.43
CA ILE A 9 13.86 -2.46 -12.78
C ILE A 9 13.26 -3.07 -11.50
N ASN A 10 14.08 -3.75 -10.69
CA ASN A 10 13.63 -4.36 -9.44
C ASN A 10 13.08 -3.30 -8.47
N GLY A 11 13.77 -2.16 -8.35
CA GLY A 11 13.39 -1.07 -7.48
C GLY A 11 12.09 -0.38 -7.88
N LEU A 12 11.91 -0.14 -9.15
CA LEU A 12 10.66 0.38 -9.66
C LEU A 12 9.50 -0.61 -9.43
N ASN A 13 9.76 -1.91 -9.57
CA ASN A 13 8.76 -2.95 -9.33
C ASN A 13 8.28 -2.97 -7.87
N ILE A 14 9.22 -3.06 -6.92
CA ILE A 14 8.92 -3.01 -5.48
C ILE A 14 8.31 -1.65 -5.13
N GLY A 15 8.83 -0.57 -5.70
CA GLY A 15 8.31 0.78 -5.52
C GLY A 15 6.89 0.96 -6.00
N ALA A 16 6.47 0.29 -7.09
CA ALA A 16 5.10 0.30 -7.55
C ALA A 16 4.13 -0.37 -6.55
N ILE A 17 4.57 -1.43 -5.89
CA ILE A 17 3.80 -2.07 -4.81
C ILE A 17 3.70 -1.13 -3.61
N TYR A 18 4.82 -0.54 -3.17
CA TYR A 18 4.81 0.44 -2.08
C TYR A 18 3.91 1.63 -2.39
N ALA A 19 3.91 2.10 -3.64
CA ALA A 19 3.04 3.18 -4.08
C ALA A 19 1.55 2.83 -3.95
N LEU A 20 1.12 1.61 -4.30
CA LEU A 20 -0.27 1.18 -4.14
C LEU A 20 -0.72 1.22 -2.66
N ILE A 21 0.12 0.74 -1.76
CA ILE A 21 -0.18 0.74 -0.33
C ILE A 21 -0.13 2.18 0.21
N ALA A 22 0.88 2.97 -0.18
CA ALA A 22 1.06 4.36 0.21
C ALA A 22 -0.12 5.25 -0.24
N LEU A 23 -0.73 4.94 -1.39
CA LEU A 23 -1.95 5.61 -1.84
C LEU A 23 -3.11 5.40 -0.87
N GLY A 24 -3.28 4.18 -0.35
CA GLY A 24 -4.29 3.91 0.67
C GLY A 24 -4.06 4.69 1.96
N TYR A 25 -2.82 4.73 2.46
CA TYR A 25 -2.45 5.59 3.60
C TYR A 25 -2.76 7.06 3.33
N THR A 26 -2.33 7.56 2.19
CA THR A 26 -2.51 8.96 1.79
C THR A 26 -3.97 9.36 1.68
N MET A 27 -4.83 8.48 1.16
CA MET A 27 -6.26 8.76 1.04
C MET A 27 -6.95 8.84 2.41
N VAL A 28 -6.70 7.85 3.27
CA VAL A 28 -7.30 7.81 4.61
C VAL A 28 -6.80 9.00 5.44
N TYR A 29 -5.50 9.27 5.40
CA TYR A 29 -4.92 10.43 6.10
C TYR A 29 -5.46 11.77 5.55
N GLY A 30 -5.60 11.90 4.25
CA GLY A 30 -6.12 13.11 3.61
C GLY A 30 -7.52 13.51 4.11
N ILE A 31 -8.34 12.52 4.50
CA ILE A 31 -9.71 12.77 5.01
C ILE A 31 -9.75 12.86 6.53
N LEU A 32 -9.11 11.93 7.24
CA LEU A 32 -9.21 11.85 8.70
C LEU A 32 -8.09 12.57 9.43
N ARG A 33 -7.00 12.90 8.73
CA ARG A 33 -5.74 13.42 9.30
C ARG A 33 -5.18 12.53 10.42
N LEU A 34 -5.39 11.23 10.29
CA LEU A 34 -4.97 10.20 11.23
C LEU A 34 -4.29 9.06 10.46
N ILE A 35 -3.24 8.51 11.04
CA ILE A 35 -2.51 7.38 10.48
C ILE A 35 -3.26 6.10 10.83
N ASN A 36 -3.59 5.30 9.82
CA ASN A 36 -4.19 3.97 10.00
C ASN A 36 -3.09 2.90 10.02
N PHE A 37 -2.56 2.54 11.18
CA PHE A 37 -1.52 1.51 11.30
C PHE A 37 -1.99 0.13 10.82
N ALA A 38 -3.27 -0.20 10.96
CA ALA A 38 -3.83 -1.45 10.46
C ALA A 38 -3.83 -1.58 8.92
N HIS A 39 -3.43 -0.53 8.19
CA HIS A 39 -3.44 -0.56 6.73
C HIS A 39 -2.42 -1.54 6.14
N GLY A 40 -1.25 -1.69 6.78
CA GLY A 40 -0.28 -2.72 6.42
C GLY A 40 -0.84 -4.14 6.59
N ASP A 41 -1.64 -4.36 7.64
CA ASP A 41 -2.25 -5.67 7.87
C ASP A 41 -3.34 -5.99 6.86
N ILE A 42 -4.02 -4.97 6.31
CA ILE A 42 -4.98 -5.16 5.22
C ILE A 42 -4.28 -5.66 3.94
N TYR A 43 -3.04 -5.24 3.69
CA TYR A 43 -2.22 -5.81 2.61
C TYR A 43 -1.98 -7.31 2.83
N MET A 44 -1.63 -7.73 4.04
CA MET A 44 -1.51 -9.14 4.43
C MET A 44 -2.85 -9.89 4.25
N VAL A 45 -3.96 -9.32 4.75
CA VAL A 45 -5.31 -9.87 4.57
C VAL A 45 -5.63 -10.07 3.09
N GLY A 46 -5.26 -9.14 2.23
CA GLY A 46 -5.45 -9.23 0.78
C GLY A 46 -4.68 -10.39 0.15
N ALA A 47 -3.41 -10.60 0.55
CA ALA A 47 -2.61 -11.72 0.11
C ALA A 47 -3.22 -13.06 0.53
N PHE A 48 -3.65 -13.20 1.79
CA PHE A 48 -4.32 -14.41 2.28
C PHE A 48 -5.69 -14.64 1.61
N ALA A 49 -6.48 -13.58 1.39
CA ALA A 49 -7.73 -13.69 0.65
C ALA A 49 -7.49 -14.23 -0.77
N GLY A 50 -6.49 -13.69 -1.47
CA GLY A 50 -6.08 -14.17 -2.78
C GLY A 50 -5.63 -15.64 -2.77
N TYR A 51 -4.86 -16.02 -1.76
CA TYR A 51 -4.44 -17.41 -1.54
C TYR A 51 -5.63 -18.37 -1.42
N PHE A 52 -6.60 -18.05 -0.54
CA PHE A 52 -7.76 -18.92 -0.34
C PHE A 52 -8.69 -18.96 -1.55
N ILE A 53 -8.89 -17.83 -2.25
CA ILE A 53 -9.67 -17.79 -3.48
C ILE A 53 -9.03 -18.71 -4.53
N SER A 54 -7.72 -18.61 -4.72
CA SER A 54 -6.99 -19.45 -5.67
C SER A 54 -7.08 -20.93 -5.35
N LEU A 55 -6.87 -21.31 -4.08
CA LEU A 55 -6.95 -22.71 -3.63
C LEU A 55 -8.35 -23.30 -3.77
N LYS A 56 -9.38 -22.58 -3.27
CA LYS A 56 -10.76 -23.12 -3.24
C LYS A 56 -11.32 -23.29 -4.65
N LEU A 57 -10.91 -22.46 -5.59
CA LEU A 57 -11.38 -22.53 -6.96
C LEU A 57 -10.47 -23.35 -7.87
N GLY A 58 -9.36 -23.89 -7.34
CA GLY A 58 -8.41 -24.69 -8.12
C GLY A 58 -7.83 -23.94 -9.31
N LEU A 59 -7.63 -22.61 -9.17
CA LEU A 59 -7.21 -21.76 -10.28
C LEU A 59 -5.73 -22.03 -10.60
N GLY A 60 -5.50 -22.57 -11.80
CA GLY A 60 -4.17 -22.71 -12.37
C GLY A 60 -3.68 -21.41 -13.04
N PRO A 61 -2.45 -21.45 -13.62
CA PRO A 61 -1.86 -20.31 -14.29
C PRO A 61 -2.72 -19.85 -15.48
N SER A 62 -3.42 -18.74 -15.29
CA SER A 62 -4.25 -18.11 -16.34
C SER A 62 -4.49 -16.63 -16.03
N TRP A 63 -4.58 -15.81 -17.06
CA TRP A 63 -4.89 -14.38 -16.92
C TRP A 63 -6.25 -14.13 -16.26
N GLY A 64 -7.26 -14.95 -16.62
CA GLY A 64 -8.58 -14.87 -16.01
C GLY A 64 -8.56 -15.23 -14.54
N GLY A 65 -7.81 -16.28 -14.16
CA GLY A 65 -7.62 -16.67 -12.76
C GLY A 65 -6.95 -15.58 -11.94
N LEU A 66 -5.89 -14.98 -12.45
CA LEU A 66 -5.24 -13.86 -11.78
C LEU A 66 -6.18 -12.68 -11.57
N LEU A 67 -6.88 -12.24 -12.62
CA LEU A 67 -7.82 -11.12 -12.53
C LEU A 67 -8.92 -11.41 -11.51
N PHE A 68 -9.44 -12.64 -11.49
CA PHE A 68 -10.45 -13.06 -10.54
C PHE A 68 -9.94 -13.04 -9.10
N VAL A 69 -8.73 -13.57 -8.87
CA VAL A 69 -8.09 -13.55 -7.54
C VAL A 69 -7.80 -12.11 -7.10
N LEU A 70 -7.29 -11.28 -7.99
CA LEU A 70 -6.99 -9.87 -7.71
C LEU A 70 -8.27 -9.11 -7.31
N LEU A 71 -9.31 -9.16 -8.13
CA LEU A 71 -10.56 -8.47 -7.84
C LEU A 71 -11.28 -9.05 -6.62
N GLY A 72 -11.28 -10.38 -6.47
CA GLY A 72 -11.86 -11.04 -5.30
C GLY A 72 -11.18 -10.63 -4.00
N SER A 73 -9.84 -10.60 -3.97
CA SER A 73 -9.09 -10.14 -2.80
C SER A 73 -9.32 -8.66 -2.50
N MET A 74 -9.40 -7.82 -3.53
CA MET A 74 -9.74 -6.39 -3.38
C MET A 74 -11.12 -6.19 -2.76
N VAL A 75 -12.12 -6.97 -3.19
CA VAL A 75 -13.48 -6.92 -2.61
C VAL A 75 -13.48 -7.38 -1.16
N VAL A 76 -12.84 -8.50 -0.84
CA VAL A 76 -12.74 -9.00 0.54
C VAL A 76 -12.08 -7.95 1.45
N ALA A 77 -10.95 -7.41 1.03
CA ALA A 77 -10.25 -6.38 1.81
C ALA A 77 -11.05 -5.07 1.91
N ALA A 78 -11.78 -4.68 0.87
CA ALA A 78 -12.68 -3.52 0.92
C ALA A 78 -13.78 -3.70 1.98
N ILE A 79 -14.39 -4.89 2.05
CA ILE A 79 -15.40 -5.22 3.07
C ILE A 79 -14.80 -5.17 4.47
N ILE A 80 -13.60 -5.73 4.67
CA ILE A 80 -12.90 -5.70 5.96
C ILE A 80 -12.52 -4.26 6.32
N GLY A 81 -12.02 -3.46 5.37
CA GLY A 81 -11.72 -2.05 5.59
C GLY A 81 -12.96 -1.23 5.98
N MET A 82 -14.11 -1.48 5.34
CA MET A 82 -15.38 -0.87 5.73
C MET A 82 -15.82 -1.32 7.13
N ALA A 83 -15.63 -2.59 7.48
CA ALA A 83 -15.94 -3.12 8.80
C ALA A 83 -15.05 -2.44 9.88
N ILE A 84 -13.76 -2.32 9.63
CA ILE A 84 -12.82 -1.62 10.51
C ILE A 84 -13.24 -0.16 10.71
N GLU A 85 -13.57 0.55 9.63
CA GLU A 85 -14.10 1.92 9.75
C GLU A 85 -15.35 1.95 10.62
N ARG A 86 -16.33 1.12 10.30
CA ARG A 86 -17.64 1.11 10.93
C ARG A 86 -17.59 0.78 12.41
N PHE A 87 -16.83 -0.25 12.79
CA PHE A 87 -16.84 -0.81 14.14
C PHE A 87 -15.71 -0.31 15.03
N ALA A 88 -14.55 0.01 14.47
CA ALA A 88 -13.40 0.47 15.24
C ALA A 88 -13.21 1.99 15.18
N TYR A 89 -13.15 2.59 13.99
CA TYR A 89 -12.79 4.02 13.86
C TYR A 89 -13.97 4.96 14.06
N ARG A 90 -15.12 4.66 13.49
CA ARG A 90 -16.30 5.54 13.55
C ARG A 90 -16.75 5.86 14.96
N PRO A 91 -16.80 4.92 15.94
CA PRO A 91 -17.16 5.21 17.30
C PRO A 91 -16.18 6.15 18.01
N VAL A 92 -14.88 6.03 17.71
CA VAL A 92 -13.81 6.73 18.44
C VAL A 92 -13.35 8.04 17.79
N ARG A 93 -13.64 8.29 16.52
CA ARG A 93 -13.16 9.49 15.80
C ARG A 93 -13.71 10.82 16.34
N LYS A 94 -14.77 10.79 17.17
CA LYS A 94 -15.30 11.97 17.87
C LYS A 94 -14.52 12.34 19.12
N PHE A 95 -13.64 11.45 19.59
CA PHE A 95 -12.79 11.67 20.76
C PHE A 95 -11.43 12.25 20.36
N ALA A 96 -10.51 12.34 21.30
CA ALA A 96 -9.17 12.84 21.05
C ALA A 96 -8.40 12.01 19.99
N ARG A 97 -7.51 12.65 19.25
CA ARG A 97 -6.68 12.00 18.22
C ARG A 97 -5.93 10.77 18.75
N MET A 98 -5.47 10.83 20.01
CA MET A 98 -4.78 9.71 20.67
C MET A 98 -5.67 8.46 20.80
N THR A 99 -6.96 8.62 21.07
CA THR A 99 -7.90 7.49 21.17
C THR A 99 -8.00 6.74 19.83
N THR A 100 -8.09 7.47 18.73
CA THR A 100 -8.15 6.86 17.40
C THR A 100 -6.83 6.18 17.03
N LEU A 101 -5.68 6.77 17.42
CA LEU A 101 -4.36 6.19 17.16
C LEU A 101 -4.17 4.87 17.94
N ILE A 102 -4.54 4.84 19.22
CA ILE A 102 -4.50 3.61 20.04
C ILE A 102 -5.44 2.55 19.45
N THR A 103 -6.63 2.96 18.99
CA THR A 103 -7.55 2.03 18.30
C THR A 103 -6.94 1.46 17.04
N ALA A 104 -6.23 2.27 16.24
CA ALA A 104 -5.55 1.81 15.03
C ALA A 104 -4.50 0.74 15.34
N ILE A 105 -3.68 0.96 16.38
CA ILE A 105 -2.69 -0.01 16.86
C ILE A 105 -3.39 -1.28 17.37
N GLY A 106 -4.48 -1.12 18.12
CA GLY A 106 -5.25 -2.27 18.63
C GLY A 106 -5.84 -3.12 17.50
N VAL A 107 -6.34 -2.51 16.42
CA VAL A 107 -6.84 -3.22 15.23
C VAL A 107 -5.70 -3.94 14.51
N SER A 108 -4.54 -3.29 14.37
CA SER A 108 -3.34 -3.91 13.78
C SER A 108 -2.94 -5.17 14.54
N LEU A 109 -2.73 -5.05 15.85
CA LEU A 109 -2.38 -6.18 16.70
C LEU A 109 -3.45 -7.30 16.69
N LEU A 110 -4.73 -6.92 16.60
CA LEU A 110 -5.81 -7.91 16.47
C LEU A 110 -5.69 -8.70 15.18
N LEU A 111 -5.48 -8.03 14.04
CA LEU A 111 -5.33 -8.69 12.73
C LEU A 111 -4.08 -9.59 12.71
N GLU A 112 -2.94 -9.07 13.15
CA GLU A 112 -1.68 -9.83 13.23
C GLU A 112 -1.85 -11.11 14.05
N ASN A 113 -2.29 -10.98 15.31
CA ASN A 113 -2.42 -12.12 16.21
C ASN A 113 -3.53 -13.09 15.77
N LEU A 114 -4.62 -12.58 15.18
CA LEU A 114 -5.67 -13.42 14.61
C LEU A 114 -5.11 -14.29 13.48
N PHE A 115 -4.34 -13.71 12.55
CA PHE A 115 -3.75 -14.46 11.44
C PHE A 115 -2.65 -15.43 11.91
N VAL A 116 -1.83 -15.02 12.89
CA VAL A 116 -0.86 -15.92 13.53
C VAL A 116 -1.56 -17.12 14.18
N ALA A 117 -2.65 -16.89 14.90
CA ALA A 117 -3.41 -17.95 15.56
C ALA A 117 -4.11 -18.89 14.55
N LEU A 118 -4.70 -18.33 13.48
CA LEU A 118 -5.40 -19.12 12.46
C LEU A 118 -4.44 -19.92 11.56
N PHE A 119 -3.23 -19.43 11.31
CA PHE A 119 -2.29 -20.02 10.36
C PHE A 119 -1.00 -20.53 11.01
N VAL A 120 -0.98 -20.61 12.36
CA VAL A 120 0.14 -21.16 13.15
C VAL A 120 1.46 -20.41 12.91
N GLY A 121 1.39 -19.15 12.50
CA GLY A 121 2.58 -18.32 12.26
C GLY A 121 3.50 -18.77 11.12
N GLN A 122 3.10 -19.77 10.33
CA GLN A 122 3.94 -20.31 9.26
C GLN A 122 3.65 -19.61 7.92
N GLY A 123 4.72 -19.30 7.18
CA GLY A 123 4.63 -18.85 5.80
C GLY A 123 4.01 -19.94 4.90
N ARG A 124 3.22 -19.51 3.92
CA ARG A 124 2.55 -20.39 2.95
C ARG A 124 2.98 -20.06 1.54
N GLY A 125 3.17 -21.10 0.72
CA GLY A 125 3.44 -20.92 -0.70
C GLY A 125 2.19 -20.42 -1.43
N PHE A 126 2.27 -19.26 -2.06
CA PHE A 126 1.17 -18.72 -2.87
C PHE A 126 1.13 -19.42 -4.24
N PRO A 127 -0.04 -19.89 -4.71
CA PRO A 127 -0.16 -20.51 -6.03
C PRO A 127 0.25 -19.53 -7.13
N GLN A 128 1.14 -19.96 -8.02
CA GLN A 128 1.51 -19.15 -9.17
C GLN A 128 0.36 -19.12 -10.18
N LEU A 129 -0.21 -17.93 -10.38
CA LEU A 129 -1.31 -17.71 -11.33
C LEU A 129 -0.82 -17.30 -12.71
N ILE A 130 0.49 -17.14 -12.88
CA ILE A 130 1.16 -16.83 -14.16
C ILE A 130 2.40 -17.70 -14.27
N ASN A 131 2.59 -18.29 -15.45
CA ASN A 131 3.87 -18.90 -15.80
C ASN A 131 4.90 -17.79 -15.97
N ASP A 132 5.84 -17.71 -15.03
CA ASP A 132 6.86 -16.67 -15.06
C ASP A 132 7.92 -17.02 -16.09
N THR A 133 8.07 -16.17 -17.09
CA THR A 133 9.10 -16.23 -18.11
C THR A 133 9.90 -14.94 -18.04
N THR A 134 11.21 -15.06 -18.17
CA THR A 134 12.12 -13.91 -18.17
C THR A 134 12.47 -13.50 -19.60
N PHE A 135 12.46 -12.21 -19.85
CA PHE A 135 12.86 -11.60 -21.11
C PHE A 135 14.18 -10.85 -20.89
N SER A 136 15.20 -11.13 -21.70
CA SER A 136 16.43 -10.34 -21.72
C SER A 136 16.17 -8.99 -22.40
N LEU A 137 16.56 -7.90 -21.74
CA LEU A 137 16.39 -6.54 -22.29
C LEU A 137 17.68 -6.04 -22.95
N PHE A 138 18.69 -5.71 -22.15
CA PHE A 138 19.98 -5.22 -22.61
C PHE A 138 21.09 -5.88 -21.80
N GLY A 139 22.10 -6.43 -22.46
CA GLY A 139 23.19 -7.13 -21.79
C GLY A 139 22.67 -8.31 -20.96
N ASN A 140 22.99 -8.33 -19.66
CA ASN A 140 22.53 -9.35 -18.71
C ASN A 140 21.29 -8.92 -17.91
N ALA A 141 20.68 -7.76 -18.22
CA ALA A 141 19.47 -7.32 -17.53
C ALA A 141 18.25 -8.07 -18.08
N ALA A 142 17.42 -8.61 -17.17
CA ALA A 142 16.23 -9.36 -17.50
C ALA A 142 15.02 -8.81 -16.74
N ILE A 143 13.85 -8.87 -17.38
CA ILE A 143 12.57 -8.56 -16.75
C ILE A 143 11.67 -9.79 -16.78
N SER A 144 11.02 -10.10 -15.68
CA SER A 144 10.09 -11.20 -15.61
C SER A 144 8.68 -10.76 -16.04
N LYS A 145 7.89 -11.72 -16.51
CA LYS A 145 6.49 -11.48 -16.85
C LYS A 145 5.68 -10.99 -15.64
N SER A 146 5.98 -11.50 -14.45
CA SER A 146 5.38 -11.05 -13.20
C SER A 146 5.70 -9.57 -12.91
N GLN A 147 6.93 -9.12 -13.18
CA GLN A 147 7.31 -7.71 -13.02
C GLN A 147 6.57 -6.80 -13.99
N ILE A 148 6.45 -7.18 -15.27
CA ILE A 148 5.67 -6.41 -16.26
C ILE A 148 4.22 -6.30 -15.82
N LEU A 149 3.65 -7.39 -15.32
CA LEU A 149 2.29 -7.39 -14.79
C LEU A 149 2.13 -6.44 -13.61
N ILE A 150 3.03 -6.50 -12.62
CA ILE A 150 2.98 -5.62 -11.44
C ILE A 150 2.97 -4.16 -11.89
N PHE A 151 3.83 -3.78 -12.83
CA PHE A 151 3.83 -2.43 -13.39
C PHE A 151 2.50 -2.08 -14.04
N ALA A 152 2.02 -2.93 -14.94
CA ALA A 152 0.81 -2.67 -15.71
C ALA A 152 -0.41 -2.52 -14.78
N VAL A 153 -0.59 -3.45 -13.83
CA VAL A 153 -1.69 -3.42 -12.88
C VAL A 153 -1.57 -2.24 -11.92
N SER A 154 -0.37 -1.97 -11.39
CA SER A 154 -0.16 -0.84 -10.49
C SER A 154 -0.48 0.50 -11.18
N ILE A 155 0.03 0.71 -12.38
CA ILE A 155 -0.27 1.93 -13.16
C ILE A 155 -1.77 2.02 -13.46
N ALA A 156 -2.40 0.93 -13.87
CA ALA A 156 -3.83 0.92 -14.15
C ALA A 156 -4.65 1.30 -12.91
N LEU A 157 -4.35 0.71 -11.74
CA LEU A 157 -5.02 1.01 -10.49
C LEU A 157 -4.78 2.46 -10.04
N MET A 158 -3.56 2.99 -10.21
CA MET A 158 -3.24 4.40 -9.92
C MET A 158 -4.04 5.35 -10.81
N VAL A 159 -4.13 5.06 -12.12
CA VAL A 159 -4.91 5.86 -13.07
C VAL A 159 -6.40 5.80 -12.74
N ILE A 160 -6.94 4.61 -12.44
CA ILE A 160 -8.35 4.43 -12.04
C ILE A 160 -8.62 5.23 -10.76
N LEU A 161 -7.74 5.14 -9.76
CA LEU A 161 -7.89 5.90 -8.52
C LEU A 161 -7.88 7.40 -8.78
N GLN A 162 -6.94 7.89 -9.57
CA GLN A 162 -6.84 9.30 -9.92
C GLN A 162 -8.10 9.77 -10.67
N TRP A 163 -8.61 8.95 -11.57
CA TRP A 163 -9.88 9.24 -12.27
C TRP A 163 -11.06 9.31 -11.29
N ILE A 164 -11.18 8.35 -10.36
CA ILE A 164 -12.23 8.34 -9.32
C ILE A 164 -12.17 9.65 -8.52
N ILE A 165 -10.98 10.04 -8.04
CA ILE A 165 -10.82 11.18 -7.13
C ILE A 165 -11.03 12.52 -7.85
N PHE A 166 -10.53 12.68 -9.08
CA PHE A 166 -10.55 13.98 -9.76
C PHE A 166 -11.71 14.18 -10.73
N LYS A 167 -12.33 13.10 -11.23
CA LYS A 167 -13.35 13.17 -12.30
C LYS A 167 -14.74 12.70 -11.88
N THR A 168 -14.91 12.12 -10.67
CA THR A 168 -16.23 11.61 -10.23
C THR A 168 -16.87 12.50 -9.16
N LYS A 169 -18.20 12.40 -9.01
CA LYS A 169 -18.96 13.07 -7.93
C LYS A 169 -18.50 12.62 -6.55
N VAL A 170 -18.20 11.31 -6.39
CA VAL A 170 -17.70 10.75 -5.14
C VAL A 170 -16.32 11.35 -4.80
N GLY A 171 -15.44 11.45 -5.78
CA GLY A 171 -14.13 12.09 -5.60
C GLY A 171 -14.25 13.57 -5.23
N THR A 172 -15.21 14.30 -5.80
CA THR A 172 -15.48 15.68 -5.39
C THR A 172 -15.95 15.75 -3.92
N ALA A 173 -16.82 14.83 -3.51
CA ALA A 173 -17.24 14.73 -2.11
C ALA A 173 -16.06 14.35 -1.19
N MET A 174 -15.18 13.44 -1.60
CA MET A 174 -13.95 13.10 -0.86
C MET A 174 -13.07 14.33 -0.63
N ARG A 175 -12.82 15.12 -1.66
CA ARG A 175 -12.01 16.36 -1.55
C ARG A 175 -12.70 17.40 -0.67
N ALA A 176 -14.04 17.56 -0.75
CA ALA A 176 -14.78 18.47 0.11
C ALA A 176 -14.67 18.04 1.59
N VAL A 177 -14.82 16.75 1.89
CA VAL A 177 -14.67 16.20 3.25
C VAL A 177 -13.24 16.37 3.78
N SER A 178 -12.22 16.17 2.93
CA SER A 178 -10.82 16.36 3.30
C SER A 178 -10.46 17.82 3.62
N PHE A 179 -11.12 18.77 2.97
CA PHE A 179 -10.93 20.19 3.23
C PHE A 179 -11.56 20.63 4.54
N ASN A 180 -12.87 20.35 4.74
CA ASN A 180 -13.57 20.64 5.97
C ASN A 180 -14.79 19.72 6.15
N LEU A 181 -14.71 18.82 7.13
CA LEU A 181 -15.74 17.83 7.41
C LEU A 181 -17.08 18.45 7.83
N ASN A 182 -17.04 19.52 8.63
CA ASN A 182 -18.26 20.20 9.10
C ASN A 182 -18.95 20.95 7.97
N SER A 183 -18.19 21.70 7.18
CA SER A 183 -18.73 22.41 6.00
C SER A 183 -19.31 21.42 4.98
N ALA A 184 -18.66 20.28 4.75
CA ALA A 184 -19.18 19.23 3.86
C ALA A 184 -20.53 18.68 4.33
N LYS A 185 -20.69 18.46 5.65
CA LYS A 185 -21.97 18.05 6.25
C LYS A 185 -23.08 19.09 6.03
N LEU A 186 -22.76 20.37 6.22
CA LEU A 186 -23.72 21.46 6.01
C LEU A 186 -24.18 21.55 4.55
N MET A 187 -23.31 21.17 3.60
CA MET A 187 -23.64 21.08 2.18
C MET A 187 -24.37 19.78 1.78
N GLY A 188 -24.83 18.99 2.75
CA GLY A 188 -25.60 17.77 2.52
C GLY A 188 -24.78 16.53 2.16
N ILE A 189 -23.44 16.56 2.27
CA ILE A 189 -22.60 15.40 1.98
C ILE A 189 -22.66 14.44 3.18
N ASN A 190 -23.01 13.17 2.91
CA ASN A 190 -22.92 12.10 3.89
C ASN A 190 -21.45 11.74 4.14
N THR A 191 -20.83 12.43 5.10
CA THR A 191 -19.40 12.28 5.41
C THR A 191 -19.03 10.87 5.88
N ASP A 192 -19.95 10.17 6.57
CA ASP A 192 -19.71 8.81 7.03
C ASP A 192 -19.60 7.83 5.86
N ALA A 193 -20.48 7.95 4.87
CA ALA A 193 -20.43 7.14 3.66
C ALA A 193 -19.13 7.40 2.85
N ILE A 194 -18.71 8.67 2.76
CA ILE A 194 -17.47 9.03 2.05
C ILE A 194 -16.24 8.48 2.76
N ILE A 195 -16.17 8.56 4.08
CA ILE A 195 -15.05 8.00 4.86
C ILE A 195 -15.01 6.49 4.69
N MET A 196 -16.15 5.80 4.85
CA MET A 196 -16.27 4.36 4.66
C MET A 196 -15.83 3.93 3.25
N PHE A 197 -16.23 4.66 2.21
CA PHE A 197 -15.81 4.42 0.83
C PHE A 197 -14.30 4.62 0.64
N THR A 198 -13.72 5.60 1.31
CA THR A 198 -12.25 5.83 1.27
C THR A 198 -11.49 4.68 1.90
N PHE A 199 -11.98 4.15 3.02
CA PHE A 199 -11.41 2.94 3.62
C PHE A 199 -11.53 1.73 2.69
N ALA A 200 -12.67 1.55 2.02
CA ALA A 200 -12.86 0.48 1.05
C ALA A 200 -11.86 0.57 -0.10
N LEU A 201 -11.71 1.76 -0.71
CA LEU A 201 -10.76 1.98 -1.81
C LEU A 201 -9.30 1.75 -1.37
N GLY A 202 -8.90 2.34 -0.23
CA GLY A 202 -7.55 2.16 0.30
C GLY A 202 -7.25 0.69 0.58
N SER A 203 -8.19 -0.02 1.21
CA SER A 203 -8.07 -1.45 1.51
C SER A 203 -7.98 -2.31 0.25
N ALA A 204 -8.76 -1.98 -0.78
CA ALA A 204 -8.70 -2.65 -2.07
C ALA A 204 -7.32 -2.50 -2.72
N LEU A 205 -6.73 -1.31 -2.70
CA LEU A 205 -5.39 -1.06 -3.23
C LEU A 205 -4.31 -1.81 -2.44
N ALA A 206 -4.41 -1.84 -1.11
CA ALA A 206 -3.49 -2.61 -0.27
C ALA A 206 -3.56 -4.11 -0.60
N ALA A 207 -4.76 -4.65 -0.77
CA ALA A 207 -4.96 -6.06 -1.16
C ALA A 207 -4.38 -6.37 -2.54
N ALA A 208 -4.55 -5.46 -3.51
CA ALA A 208 -3.92 -5.60 -4.82
C ALA A 208 -2.39 -5.68 -4.69
N GLY A 209 -1.79 -4.80 -3.89
CA GLY A 209 -0.37 -4.88 -3.54
C GLY A 209 0.01 -6.23 -2.95
N GLY A 210 -0.80 -6.78 -2.03
CA GLY A 210 -0.59 -8.09 -1.40
C GLY A 210 -0.56 -9.25 -2.40
N VAL A 211 -1.55 -9.32 -3.29
CA VAL A 211 -1.61 -10.35 -4.34
C VAL A 211 -0.45 -10.20 -5.32
N LEU A 212 -0.14 -8.98 -5.74
CA LEU A 212 0.97 -8.72 -6.67
C LEU A 212 2.33 -9.10 -6.07
N THR A 213 2.55 -8.80 -4.78
CA THR A 213 3.76 -9.24 -4.07
C THR A 213 3.85 -10.75 -4.02
N ALA A 214 2.73 -11.43 -3.70
CA ALA A 214 2.68 -12.88 -3.64
C ALA A 214 2.91 -13.56 -5.01
N GLN A 215 2.66 -12.89 -6.12
CA GLN A 215 3.04 -13.36 -7.46
C GLN A 215 4.53 -13.21 -7.74
N TYR A 216 5.17 -12.18 -7.21
CA TYR A 216 6.61 -11.92 -7.39
C TYR A 216 7.46 -12.74 -6.40
N SER A 217 7.04 -12.81 -5.15
CA SER A 217 7.66 -13.60 -4.09
C SER A 217 6.60 -14.57 -3.56
N PRO A 218 6.56 -15.82 -4.02
CA PRO A 218 5.43 -16.73 -3.77
C PRO A 218 5.41 -17.30 -2.35
N THR A 219 5.62 -16.43 -1.37
CA THR A 219 5.52 -16.75 0.06
C THR A 219 4.74 -15.66 0.75
N ILE A 220 3.65 -16.05 1.41
CA ILE A 220 2.84 -15.15 2.25
C ILE A 220 3.04 -15.54 3.71
N ASP A 221 3.14 -14.54 4.57
CA ASP A 221 3.38 -14.68 6.00
C ASP A 221 2.38 -13.85 6.79
N PRO A 222 1.88 -14.31 7.95
CA PRO A 222 0.97 -13.55 8.81
C PRO A 222 1.50 -12.21 9.30
N LEU A 223 2.82 -12.00 9.30
CA LEU A 223 3.46 -10.75 9.73
C LEU A 223 4.01 -9.91 8.56
N MET A 224 3.77 -10.33 7.30
CA MET A 224 4.27 -9.62 6.11
C MET A 224 3.77 -8.18 6.01
N GLY A 225 2.64 -7.86 6.66
CA GLY A 225 2.04 -6.53 6.70
C GLY A 225 2.86 -5.51 7.48
N ILE A 226 3.58 -5.92 8.52
CA ILE A 226 4.31 -5.03 9.43
C ILE A 226 5.40 -4.28 8.66
N THR A 227 6.36 -4.99 8.09
CA THR A 227 7.51 -4.38 7.42
C THR A 227 7.12 -3.65 6.14
N THR A 228 6.28 -4.27 5.31
CA THR A 228 5.82 -3.66 4.05
C THR A 228 4.91 -2.47 4.31
N GLY A 229 4.03 -2.55 5.30
CA GLY A 229 3.17 -1.46 5.72
C GLY A 229 3.95 -0.25 6.24
N LEU A 230 4.96 -0.48 7.10
CA LEU A 230 5.84 0.60 7.58
C LEU A 230 6.60 1.27 6.43
N LYS A 231 7.14 0.53 5.47
CA LYS A 231 7.84 1.09 4.31
C LYS A 231 6.91 1.88 3.40
N ALA A 232 5.70 1.40 3.18
CA ALA A 232 4.69 2.13 2.42
C ALA A 232 4.24 3.41 3.16
N PHE A 233 4.18 3.38 4.49
CA PHE A 233 3.97 4.58 5.30
C PHE A 233 5.13 5.57 5.13
N VAL A 234 6.39 5.09 5.20
CA VAL A 234 7.57 5.91 4.90
C VAL A 234 7.46 6.55 3.51
N ALA A 235 7.05 5.77 2.51
CA ALA A 235 6.84 6.26 1.15
C ALA A 235 5.75 7.35 1.08
N ALA A 236 4.64 7.18 1.79
CA ALA A 236 3.59 8.20 1.87
C ALA A 236 4.08 9.50 2.52
N VAL A 237 4.85 9.39 3.62
CA VAL A 237 5.45 10.54 4.32
C VAL A 237 6.47 11.24 3.44
N LEU A 238 7.39 10.47 2.84
CA LEU A 238 8.41 10.97 1.92
C LEU A 238 7.78 11.76 0.75
N GLY A 239 6.71 11.21 0.18
CA GLY A 239 5.99 11.85 -0.91
C GLY A 239 5.23 13.11 -0.51
N GLY A 240 4.83 13.20 0.75
CA GLY A 240 3.95 14.22 1.33
C GLY A 240 2.55 13.65 1.57
N ILE A 241 2.24 13.30 2.82
CA ILE A 241 0.98 12.66 3.19
C ILE A 241 -0.22 13.54 2.77
N GLY A 242 -1.19 12.92 2.10
CA GLY A 242 -2.35 13.62 1.54
C GLY A 242 -2.20 14.00 0.05
N ASN A 243 -0.99 13.89 -0.51
CA ASN A 243 -0.72 14.14 -1.93
C ASN A 243 -0.56 12.81 -2.68
N ILE A 244 -1.51 12.51 -3.59
CA ILE A 244 -1.55 11.26 -4.36
C ILE A 244 -0.32 11.08 -5.27
N PRO A 245 0.05 12.06 -6.13
CA PRO A 245 1.29 11.99 -6.89
C PRO A 245 2.53 11.84 -6.02
N GLY A 246 2.53 12.53 -4.86
CA GLY A 246 3.62 12.42 -3.88
C GLY A 246 3.80 11.00 -3.36
N ALA A 247 2.72 10.34 -2.95
CA ALA A 247 2.78 8.96 -2.45
C ALA A 247 3.33 7.98 -3.49
N VAL A 248 2.98 8.17 -4.77
CA VAL A 248 3.53 7.36 -5.88
C VAL A 248 5.03 7.58 -6.01
N LEU A 249 5.47 8.84 -6.06
CA LEU A 249 6.90 9.17 -6.15
C LEU A 249 7.67 8.65 -4.94
N GLY A 250 7.12 8.80 -3.73
CA GLY A 250 7.73 8.29 -2.51
C GLY A 250 7.89 6.77 -2.55
N GLY A 251 6.88 6.04 -3.02
CA GLY A 251 6.94 4.59 -3.19
C GLY A 251 8.05 4.16 -4.15
N LEU A 252 8.11 4.80 -5.32
CA LEU A 252 9.14 4.52 -6.31
C LEU A 252 10.55 4.84 -5.80
N LEU A 253 10.72 5.97 -5.11
CA LEU A 253 12.02 6.36 -4.54
C LEU A 253 12.51 5.37 -3.47
N ILE A 254 11.64 4.96 -2.54
CA ILE A 254 12.00 3.97 -1.52
C ILE A 254 12.34 2.62 -2.16
N GLY A 255 11.52 2.15 -3.10
CA GLY A 255 11.80 0.89 -3.78
C GLY A 255 13.14 0.89 -4.54
N VAL A 256 13.44 1.96 -5.26
CA VAL A 256 14.75 2.11 -5.93
C VAL A 256 15.89 2.21 -4.92
N ALA A 257 15.75 2.99 -3.86
CA ALA A 257 16.79 3.12 -2.83
C ALA A 257 17.12 1.76 -2.19
N GLU A 258 16.10 0.98 -1.81
CA GLU A 258 16.30 -0.35 -1.23
C GLU A 258 17.06 -1.30 -2.16
N THR A 259 16.67 -1.34 -3.44
CA THR A 259 17.32 -2.26 -4.39
C THR A 259 18.72 -1.82 -4.77
N MET A 260 19.00 -0.52 -4.79
CA MET A 260 20.38 -0.02 -4.96
C MET A 260 21.27 -0.45 -3.80
N VAL A 261 20.77 -0.46 -2.56
CA VAL A 261 21.49 -1.00 -1.41
C VAL A 261 21.75 -2.50 -1.55
N VAL A 262 20.76 -3.26 -2.03
CA VAL A 262 20.95 -4.70 -2.29
C VAL A 262 22.01 -4.94 -3.38
N GLY A 263 22.01 -4.13 -4.44
CA GLY A 263 22.93 -4.32 -5.58
C GLY A 263 24.35 -3.80 -5.36
N TYR A 264 24.50 -2.71 -4.61
CA TYR A 264 25.79 -2.02 -4.46
C TYR A 264 26.29 -1.92 -3.02
N GLY A 265 25.45 -2.27 -2.04
CA GLY A 265 25.80 -2.16 -0.61
C GLY A 265 27.07 -2.90 -0.25
N SER A 266 27.29 -4.09 -0.80
CA SER A 266 28.49 -4.89 -0.52
C SER A 266 29.80 -4.20 -0.94
N SER A 267 29.76 -3.38 -2.00
CA SER A 267 30.95 -2.63 -2.46
C SER A 267 31.34 -1.48 -1.52
N ILE A 268 30.43 -1.03 -0.66
CA ILE A 268 30.66 0.04 0.34
C ILE A 268 30.57 -0.48 1.78
N GLY A 269 30.63 -1.82 1.97
CA GLY A 269 30.59 -2.47 3.28
C GLY A 269 29.20 -2.56 3.94
N ILE A 270 28.13 -2.25 3.21
CA ILE A 270 26.74 -2.36 3.68
C ILE A 270 26.16 -3.69 3.23
N GLN A 271 25.76 -4.53 4.18
CA GLN A 271 25.08 -5.80 3.86
C GLN A 271 23.64 -5.53 3.39
N SER A 272 23.13 -6.40 2.52
CA SER A 272 21.75 -6.32 2.02
C SER A 272 20.67 -6.36 3.11
N THR A 273 20.99 -6.90 4.28
CA THR A 273 20.14 -6.90 5.49
C THR A 273 19.78 -5.50 5.96
N TYR A 274 20.65 -4.50 5.69
CA TYR A 274 20.41 -3.10 6.09
C TYR A 274 19.50 -2.31 5.14
N ARG A 275 18.91 -2.94 4.10
CA ARG A 275 17.99 -2.27 3.18
C ARG A 275 16.85 -1.54 3.89
N ASP A 276 16.31 -2.14 4.96
CA ASP A 276 15.21 -1.57 5.74
C ASP A 276 15.68 -0.34 6.53
N ALA A 277 16.87 -0.39 7.10
CA ALA A 277 17.50 0.75 7.80
C ALA A 277 17.68 1.96 6.87
N VAL A 278 18.00 1.73 5.59
CA VAL A 278 18.14 2.81 4.60
C VAL A 278 16.80 3.48 4.33
N ALA A 279 15.71 2.73 4.20
CA ALA A 279 14.37 3.31 4.03
C ALA A 279 14.00 4.23 5.20
N PHE A 280 14.27 3.80 6.44
CA PHE A 280 14.01 4.61 7.64
C PHE A 280 14.98 5.80 7.77
N ALA A 281 16.26 5.63 7.39
CA ALA A 281 17.21 6.74 7.35
C ALA A 281 16.78 7.84 6.36
N ILE A 282 16.30 7.46 5.18
CA ILE A 282 15.72 8.38 4.21
C ILE A 282 14.53 9.14 4.81
N LEU A 283 13.64 8.42 5.52
CA LEU A 283 12.51 9.06 6.21
C LEU A 283 12.98 10.14 7.19
N ILE A 284 13.92 9.79 8.08
CA ILE A 284 14.45 10.72 9.09
C ILE A 284 15.07 11.94 8.40
N LEU A 285 15.90 11.72 7.38
CA LEU A 285 16.55 12.78 6.60
C LEU A 285 15.53 13.73 5.98
N VAL A 286 14.50 13.18 5.33
CA VAL A 286 13.47 14.00 4.68
C VAL A 286 12.66 14.77 5.71
N LEU A 287 12.27 14.16 6.84
CA LEU A 287 11.53 14.87 7.88
C LEU A 287 12.33 15.99 8.53
N LEU A 288 13.66 15.84 8.64
CA LEU A 288 14.55 16.90 9.15
C LEU A 288 14.69 18.08 8.18
N ILE A 289 14.80 17.79 6.86
CA ILE A 289 15.02 18.82 5.83
C ILE A 289 13.70 19.42 5.34
N ARG A 290 12.69 18.59 5.14
CA ARG A 290 11.40 18.97 4.57
C ARG A 290 10.24 18.20 5.22
N PRO A 291 9.77 18.63 6.40
CA PRO A 291 8.77 17.90 7.19
C PRO A 291 7.43 17.71 6.46
N SER A 292 7.14 18.49 5.43
CA SER A 292 5.95 18.32 4.58
C SER A 292 6.09 17.21 3.53
N GLY A 293 7.27 16.61 3.37
CA GLY A 293 7.59 15.69 2.28
C GLY A 293 7.91 16.40 0.95
N ILE A 294 8.23 15.62 -0.10
CA ILE A 294 8.73 16.16 -1.39
C ILE A 294 7.66 17.01 -2.10
N LEU A 295 6.42 16.54 -2.17
CA LEU A 295 5.28 17.21 -2.82
C LEU A 295 4.19 17.65 -1.84
N GLY A 296 4.46 17.61 -0.54
CA GLY A 296 3.52 18.07 0.47
C GLY A 296 3.39 19.60 0.47
N THR A 297 2.19 20.07 0.78
CA THR A 297 1.91 21.50 0.98
C THR A 297 1.87 21.80 2.47
N THR A 298 2.59 22.83 2.90
CA THR A 298 2.48 23.35 4.26
C THR A 298 1.13 24.07 4.38
N VAL A 299 0.19 23.46 5.09
CA VAL A 299 -1.04 24.17 5.47
C VAL A 299 -0.65 25.10 6.63
N GLN A 300 -0.56 26.40 6.38
CA GLN A 300 -0.51 27.37 7.46
C GLN A 300 -1.84 27.29 8.22
N GLU A 301 -1.79 26.84 9.46
CA GLU A 301 -2.93 27.04 10.36
C GLU A 301 -3.09 28.56 10.54
N LYS A 302 -4.15 29.10 9.93
CA LYS A 302 -4.56 30.46 10.27
C LYS A 302 -5.06 30.42 11.72
N VAL A 303 -4.28 31.02 12.60
CA VAL A 303 -4.65 31.32 13.99
C VAL A 303 -5.88 32.21 13.99
#